data_dbea8850051f11d7da8a79d0ea2daebb
#
_entry.id   dbea8850051f11d7da8a79d0ea2daebb
#
_cell.length_a   1.000
_cell.length_b   1.000
_cell.length_c   1.000
_cell.angle_alpha   90.00
_cell.angle_beta   90.00
_cell.angle_gamma   90.00
#
_symmetry.space_group_name_H-M   'P 1'
#
loop_
_entity.id
_entity.type
_entity.pdbx_description
1 polymer ?
#
loop_
_entity_poly.entity_id
_entity_poly.type
_entity_poly.pdbx_seq_one_letter_code
_entity_poly.pdbx_strand_id
1 'polypeptide(L)'
;VNKKVAGIIHAPVSDVASNYTKLIQSGVPFVCVERNILGSGIDSVEFRDREAIFKGADYLLASGHKNVLFFRESTDSTTRDERTKGFLNALEKYNINTNDANIVDVTLEKGEDDCMLAIQKALRRYRPTAVLAGGNRITLYLMKTLRDMGIDCPGEISVVGFGDESWSELTYPPLTILRRDVKGLSAKAVGMLFEKINTGVAISHDCYADVELVVRKSTKMLDNGPFGDKAAAPDSVGLTKEEETQTKGRTLQGCDLFPLYRNVLGRIA
;
A
#
# COMPACT_ATOMS: atom_id res chain seq x y z
N VAL A 1 22.72 27.89 -8.12
CA VAL A 1 23.88 26.99 -8.32
C VAL A 1 23.36 25.74 -9.02
N ASN A 2 23.63 25.61 -10.32
CA ASN A 2 23.29 24.41 -11.08
C ASN A 2 24.21 23.26 -10.65
N LYS A 3 23.78 22.46 -9.69
CA LYS A 3 24.46 21.21 -9.36
C LYS A 3 24.17 20.20 -10.48
N LYS A 4 25.21 19.75 -11.18
CA LYS A 4 25.11 18.62 -12.10
C LYS A 4 24.97 17.34 -11.26
N VAL A 5 23.87 16.61 -11.43
CA VAL A 5 23.64 15.31 -10.79
C VAL A 5 23.77 14.21 -11.83
N ALA A 6 24.23 13.02 -11.43
CA ALA A 6 24.39 11.88 -12.33
C ALA A 6 23.05 11.20 -12.63
N GLY A 7 22.09 11.31 -11.71
CA GLY A 7 20.75 10.73 -11.86
C GLY A 7 19.80 11.18 -10.76
N ILE A 8 18.52 10.88 -10.91
CA ILE A 8 17.45 11.32 -10.02
C ILE A 8 16.54 10.13 -9.69
N ILE A 9 16.21 9.94 -8.40
CA ILE A 9 15.06 9.15 -7.97
C ILE A 9 13.93 10.13 -7.65
N HIS A 10 12.78 9.96 -8.28
CA HIS A 10 11.67 10.90 -8.23
C HIS A 10 10.37 10.22 -7.78
N ALA A 11 9.72 10.78 -6.77
CA ALA A 11 8.36 10.39 -6.39
C ALA A 11 7.36 11.36 -7.05
N PRO A 12 6.68 10.97 -8.14
CA PRO A 12 5.79 11.85 -8.86
C PRO A 12 4.56 12.23 -8.03
N VAL A 13 4.18 13.50 -8.04
CA VAL A 13 2.92 13.97 -7.43
C VAL A 13 1.74 13.82 -8.40
N SER A 14 2.02 13.61 -9.69
CA SER A 14 1.04 13.39 -10.77
C SER A 14 1.59 12.33 -11.72
N ASP A 15 0.72 11.57 -12.37
CA ASP A 15 1.06 10.59 -13.40
C ASP A 15 0.95 11.16 -14.83
N VAL A 16 0.67 12.46 -14.96
CA VAL A 16 0.56 13.15 -16.26
C VAL A 16 1.93 13.59 -16.79
N ALA A 17 2.39 13.02 -17.91
CA ALA A 17 3.71 13.25 -18.47
C ALA A 17 4.03 14.73 -18.79
N SER A 18 3.04 15.53 -19.19
CA SER A 18 3.24 16.95 -19.49
C SER A 18 3.77 17.77 -18.31
N ASN A 19 3.49 17.35 -17.06
CA ASN A 19 3.98 18.00 -15.86
C ASN A 19 5.48 17.80 -15.65
N TYR A 20 6.10 16.84 -16.35
CA TYR A 20 7.51 16.46 -16.20
C TYR A 20 8.34 16.71 -17.46
N THR A 21 7.80 17.43 -18.44
CA THR A 21 8.45 17.67 -19.75
C THR A 21 9.90 18.15 -19.61
N LYS A 22 10.16 19.12 -18.73
CA LYS A 22 11.52 19.66 -18.51
C LYS A 22 12.48 18.61 -17.95
N LEU A 23 12.00 17.75 -17.03
CA LEU A 23 12.79 16.66 -16.47
C LEU A 23 13.10 15.61 -17.52
N ILE A 24 12.08 15.21 -18.30
CA ILE A 24 12.23 14.24 -19.39
C ILE A 24 13.23 14.75 -20.45
N GLN A 25 13.12 16.02 -20.85
CA GLN A 25 13.99 16.65 -21.85
C GLN A 25 15.40 16.96 -21.34
N SER A 26 15.63 16.93 -20.04
CA SER A 26 16.96 17.22 -19.46
C SER A 26 18.03 16.19 -19.83
N GLY A 27 17.62 14.99 -20.25
CA GLY A 27 18.53 13.87 -20.54
C GLY A 27 19.20 13.27 -19.31
N VAL A 28 18.88 13.76 -18.11
CA VAL A 28 19.41 13.19 -16.86
C VAL A 28 18.70 11.87 -16.58
N PRO A 29 19.42 10.76 -16.36
CA PRO A 29 18.81 9.49 -16.01
C PRO A 29 17.94 9.64 -14.75
N PHE A 30 16.68 9.15 -14.81
CA PHE A 30 15.86 9.13 -13.62
C PHE A 30 14.93 7.91 -13.57
N VAL A 31 14.55 7.52 -12.36
CA VAL A 31 13.64 6.43 -12.04
C VAL A 31 12.55 6.98 -11.13
N CYS A 32 11.31 6.62 -11.43
CA CYS A 32 10.16 6.96 -10.60
C CYS A 32 9.97 5.93 -9.48
N VAL A 33 9.46 6.38 -8.35
CA VAL A 33 9.05 5.52 -7.22
C VAL A 33 7.61 5.79 -6.81
N GLU A 34 6.92 4.75 -6.33
CA GLU A 34 5.53 4.76 -5.89
C GLU A 34 4.48 5.00 -6.99
N ARG A 35 4.82 5.76 -8.03
CA ARG A 35 3.93 6.04 -9.17
C ARG A 35 4.72 6.05 -10.47
N ASN A 36 4.06 5.65 -11.53
CA ASN A 36 4.56 5.78 -12.89
C ASN A 36 4.08 7.12 -13.50
N ILE A 37 4.85 7.65 -14.46
CA ILE A 37 4.43 8.76 -15.31
C ILE A 37 3.91 8.16 -16.62
N LEU A 38 2.60 8.13 -16.79
CA LEU A 38 1.94 7.42 -17.88
C LEU A 38 2.42 7.88 -19.26
N GLY A 39 2.71 6.93 -20.14
CA GLY A 39 3.11 7.20 -21.53
C GLY A 39 4.48 7.86 -21.69
N SER A 40 5.27 8.01 -20.63
CA SER A 40 6.58 8.64 -20.68
C SER A 40 7.73 7.70 -21.07
N GLY A 41 7.52 6.39 -20.96
CA GLY A 41 8.59 5.38 -21.11
C GLY A 41 9.66 5.44 -19.99
N ILE A 42 9.35 6.07 -18.87
CA ILE A 42 10.23 6.20 -17.72
C ILE A 42 10.10 4.95 -16.85
N ASP A 43 11.23 4.42 -16.42
CA ASP A 43 11.26 3.28 -15.50
C ASP A 43 10.68 3.66 -14.14
N SER A 44 9.89 2.78 -13.53
CA SER A 44 9.31 2.97 -12.22
C SER A 44 9.45 1.73 -11.32
N VAL A 45 9.48 1.98 -10.01
CA VAL A 45 9.29 0.95 -8.99
C VAL A 45 8.06 1.32 -8.19
N GLU A 46 7.05 0.47 -8.24
CA GLU A 46 5.74 0.73 -7.65
C GLU A 46 5.41 -0.31 -6.57
N PHE A 47 4.36 -0.08 -5.80
CA PHE A 47 3.76 -1.11 -4.96
C PHE A 47 2.62 -1.80 -5.70
N ARG A 48 2.33 -3.07 -5.35
CA ARG A 48 1.16 -3.80 -5.85
C ARG A 48 -0.10 -3.34 -5.11
N ASP A 49 -0.50 -2.09 -5.34
CA ASP A 49 -1.57 -1.43 -4.58
C ASP A 49 -2.92 -2.16 -4.67
N ARG A 50 -3.26 -2.73 -5.84
CA ARG A 50 -4.48 -3.53 -6.02
C ARG A 50 -4.46 -4.77 -5.12
N GLU A 51 -3.36 -5.52 -5.16
CA GLU A 51 -3.21 -6.74 -4.35
C GLU A 51 -3.17 -6.41 -2.85
N ALA A 52 -2.54 -5.29 -2.49
CA ALA A 52 -2.46 -4.84 -1.09
C ALA A 52 -3.85 -4.58 -0.51
N ILE A 53 -4.66 -3.75 -1.17
CA ILE A 53 -6.01 -3.42 -0.73
C ILE A 53 -6.91 -4.65 -0.78
N PHE A 54 -6.77 -5.50 -1.81
CA PHE A 54 -7.48 -6.77 -1.86
C PHE A 54 -7.20 -7.63 -0.62
N LYS A 55 -5.93 -7.80 -0.21
CA LYS A 55 -5.55 -8.56 1.00
C LYS A 55 -6.21 -8.00 2.26
N GLY A 56 -6.19 -6.67 2.44
CA GLY A 56 -6.80 -6.03 3.61
C GLY A 56 -8.32 -6.19 3.65
N ALA A 57 -8.99 -6.00 2.52
CA ALA A 57 -10.44 -6.18 2.39
C ALA A 57 -10.85 -7.66 2.54
N ASP A 58 -10.12 -8.56 1.88
CA ASP A 58 -10.33 -10.02 1.97
C ASP A 58 -10.24 -10.51 3.42
N TYR A 59 -9.23 -10.02 4.16
CA TYR A 59 -9.07 -10.35 5.57
C TYR A 59 -10.28 -9.90 6.42
N LEU A 60 -10.78 -8.68 6.23
CA LEU A 60 -11.96 -8.19 6.95
C LEU A 60 -13.23 -8.98 6.59
N LEU A 61 -13.43 -9.26 5.30
CA LEU A 61 -14.58 -10.01 4.81
C LEU A 61 -14.53 -11.47 5.29
N ALA A 62 -13.35 -12.10 5.27
CA ALA A 62 -13.13 -13.45 5.82
C ALA A 62 -13.40 -13.49 7.34
N SER A 63 -13.15 -12.39 8.05
CA SER A 63 -13.46 -12.24 9.48
C SER A 63 -14.96 -12.04 9.77
N GLY A 64 -15.83 -12.14 8.75
CA GLY A 64 -17.29 -12.05 8.89
C GLY A 64 -17.89 -10.65 8.74
N HIS A 65 -17.07 -9.63 8.51
CA HIS A 65 -17.55 -8.27 8.27
C HIS A 65 -18.21 -8.16 6.88
N LYS A 66 -19.48 -7.78 6.83
CA LYS A 66 -20.21 -7.54 5.57
C LYS A 66 -20.35 -6.06 5.23
N ASN A 67 -20.33 -5.19 6.25
CA ASN A 67 -20.38 -3.74 6.10
C ASN A 67 -18.98 -3.16 6.35
N VAL A 68 -18.15 -3.17 5.30
CA VAL A 68 -16.79 -2.63 5.32
C VAL A 68 -16.78 -1.27 4.63
N LEU A 69 -16.25 -0.25 5.29
CA LEU A 69 -16.06 1.09 4.73
C LEU A 69 -14.61 1.25 4.27
N PHE A 70 -14.42 1.67 3.03
CA PHE A 70 -13.10 1.97 2.48
C PHE A 70 -12.91 3.47 2.35
N PHE A 71 -11.93 4.02 3.08
CA PHE A 71 -11.47 5.39 2.90
C PHE A 71 -10.31 5.44 1.93
N ARG A 72 -10.42 6.22 0.86
CA ARG A 72 -9.35 6.44 -0.11
C ARG A 72 -9.02 7.92 -0.24
N GLU A 73 -7.82 8.23 -0.73
CA GLU A 73 -7.41 9.60 -0.99
C GLU A 73 -8.12 10.14 -2.24
N SER A 74 -8.64 11.38 -2.13
CA SER A 74 -9.26 12.09 -3.24
C SER A 74 -8.18 12.69 -4.15
N THR A 75 -7.55 11.85 -4.94
CA THR A 75 -6.53 12.25 -5.93
C THR A 75 -6.86 11.61 -7.26
N ASP A 76 -6.53 12.29 -8.36
CA ASP A 76 -6.63 11.72 -9.69
C ASP A 76 -5.32 10.99 -9.99
N SER A 77 -5.27 9.69 -9.66
CA SER A 77 -4.06 8.89 -9.80
C SER A 77 -4.37 7.42 -10.06
N THR A 78 -3.48 6.78 -10.83
CA THR A 78 -3.50 5.33 -11.06
C THR A 78 -3.47 4.53 -9.75
N THR A 79 -2.70 4.99 -8.76
CA THR A 79 -2.62 4.39 -7.43
C THR A 79 -3.99 4.32 -6.76
N ARG A 80 -4.78 5.43 -6.80
CA ARG A 80 -6.15 5.44 -6.26
C ARG A 80 -7.04 4.42 -6.96
N ASP A 81 -6.95 4.38 -8.28
CA ASP A 81 -7.79 3.50 -9.09
C ASP A 81 -7.44 2.02 -8.85
N GLU A 82 -6.16 1.68 -8.76
CA GLU A 82 -5.72 0.34 -8.42
C GLU A 82 -6.16 -0.10 -7.03
N ARG A 83 -6.06 0.77 -6.02
CA ARG A 83 -6.59 0.51 -4.68
C ARG A 83 -8.09 0.29 -4.69
N THR A 84 -8.84 1.10 -5.46
CA THR A 84 -10.29 0.93 -5.62
C THR A 84 -10.63 -0.41 -6.24
N LYS A 85 -9.95 -0.80 -7.34
CA LYS A 85 -10.15 -2.11 -7.97
C LYS A 85 -9.86 -3.26 -6.99
N GLY A 86 -8.80 -3.13 -6.17
CA GLY A 86 -8.50 -4.13 -5.15
C GLY A 86 -9.63 -4.34 -4.15
N PHE A 87 -10.25 -3.24 -3.68
CA PHE A 87 -11.40 -3.31 -2.78
C PHE A 87 -12.62 -3.94 -3.45
N LEU A 88 -12.96 -3.51 -4.66
CA LEU A 88 -14.10 -4.07 -5.42
C LEU A 88 -13.91 -5.56 -5.71
N ASN A 89 -12.71 -5.99 -6.13
CA ASN A 89 -12.41 -7.41 -6.37
C ASN A 89 -12.60 -8.26 -5.10
N ALA A 90 -12.30 -7.72 -3.91
CA ALA A 90 -12.56 -8.42 -2.67
C ALA A 90 -14.07 -8.57 -2.41
N LEU A 91 -14.87 -7.52 -2.65
CA LEU A 91 -16.33 -7.59 -2.51
C LEU A 91 -16.92 -8.62 -3.47
N GLU A 92 -16.48 -8.66 -4.72
CA GLU A 92 -16.90 -9.63 -5.72
C GLU A 92 -16.62 -11.07 -5.28
N LYS A 93 -15.44 -11.34 -4.72
CA LYS A 93 -15.08 -12.66 -4.18
C LYS A 93 -16.10 -13.17 -3.15
N TYR A 94 -16.68 -12.27 -2.36
CA TYR A 94 -17.67 -12.60 -1.34
C TYR A 94 -19.13 -12.40 -1.81
N ASN A 95 -19.35 -12.23 -3.11
CA ASN A 95 -20.66 -11.99 -3.71
C ASN A 95 -21.40 -10.77 -3.12
N ILE A 96 -20.66 -9.75 -2.70
CA ILE A 96 -21.20 -8.47 -2.26
C ILE A 96 -21.31 -7.57 -3.49
N ASN A 97 -22.50 -6.98 -3.68
CA ASN A 97 -22.74 -6.11 -4.82
C ASN A 97 -21.82 -4.88 -4.77
N THR A 98 -21.00 -4.70 -5.79
CA THR A 98 -20.04 -3.58 -5.87
C THR A 98 -20.72 -2.21 -6.01
N ASN A 99 -21.98 -2.16 -6.46
CA ASN A 99 -22.76 -0.92 -6.49
C ASN A 99 -23.12 -0.43 -5.07
N ASP A 100 -23.13 -1.33 -4.09
CA ASP A 100 -23.37 -1.03 -2.67
C ASP A 100 -22.06 -0.81 -1.90
N ALA A 101 -20.94 -0.67 -2.61
CA ALA A 101 -19.63 -0.49 -2.01
C ALA A 101 -19.55 0.84 -1.24
N ASN A 102 -19.25 0.77 0.05
CA ASN A 102 -19.04 1.93 0.88
C ASN A 102 -17.61 2.46 0.66
N ILE A 103 -17.45 3.39 -0.28
CA ILE A 103 -16.18 4.05 -0.59
C ILE A 103 -16.33 5.55 -0.33
N VAL A 104 -15.39 6.11 0.41
CA VAL A 104 -15.39 7.54 0.76
C VAL A 104 -14.05 8.17 0.43
N ASP A 105 -14.10 9.24 -0.35
CA ASP A 105 -12.94 10.05 -0.68
C ASP A 105 -12.60 11.02 0.47
N VAL A 106 -11.32 11.06 0.85
CA VAL A 106 -10.76 11.98 1.84
C VAL A 106 -9.77 12.91 1.15
N THR A 107 -10.05 14.21 1.17
CA THR A 107 -9.24 15.24 0.51
C THR A 107 -8.19 15.75 1.48
N LEU A 108 -6.97 15.21 1.40
CA LEU A 108 -5.90 15.49 2.37
C LEU A 108 -5.39 16.94 2.34
N GLU A 109 -5.55 17.65 1.22
CA GLU A 109 -5.14 19.04 1.03
C GLU A 109 -5.98 20.03 1.85
N LYS A 110 -7.19 19.63 2.27
CA LYS A 110 -8.07 20.46 3.12
C LYS A 110 -7.61 20.58 4.57
N GLY A 111 -6.59 19.81 4.96
CA GLY A 111 -6.08 19.80 6.32
C GLY A 111 -6.68 18.70 7.19
N GLU A 112 -6.12 18.56 8.40
CA GLU A 112 -6.46 17.49 9.33
C GLU A 112 -7.91 17.55 9.81
N ASP A 113 -8.37 18.72 10.25
CA ASP A 113 -9.71 18.90 10.82
C ASP A 113 -10.82 18.57 9.80
N ASP A 114 -10.68 19.03 8.56
CA ASP A 114 -11.63 18.74 7.50
C ASP A 114 -11.64 17.24 7.13
N CYS A 115 -10.47 16.59 7.13
CA CYS A 115 -10.35 15.15 6.92
C CYS A 115 -11.05 14.37 8.03
N MET A 116 -10.79 14.71 9.30
CA MET A 116 -11.41 14.07 10.45
C MET A 116 -12.93 14.28 10.44
N LEU A 117 -13.40 15.47 10.11
CA LEU A 117 -14.83 15.74 9.97
C LEU A 117 -15.49 14.90 8.86
N ALA A 118 -14.82 14.74 7.71
CA ALA A 118 -15.30 13.89 6.63
C ALA A 118 -15.39 12.42 7.06
N ILE A 119 -14.36 11.92 7.76
CA ILE A 119 -14.33 10.56 8.34
C ILE A 119 -15.47 10.39 9.35
N GLN A 120 -15.64 11.34 10.28
CA GLN A 120 -16.72 11.31 11.28
C GLN A 120 -18.11 11.23 10.63
N LYS A 121 -18.37 12.08 9.62
CA LYS A 121 -19.64 12.05 8.88
C LYS A 121 -19.89 10.72 8.20
N ALA A 122 -18.84 10.12 7.60
CA ALA A 122 -18.94 8.83 6.94
C ALA A 122 -19.21 7.70 7.93
N LEU A 123 -18.52 7.64 9.07
CA LEU A 123 -18.76 6.64 10.12
C LEU A 123 -20.22 6.70 10.63
N ARG A 124 -20.75 7.89 10.87
CA ARG A 124 -22.16 8.08 11.30
C ARG A 124 -23.16 7.66 10.23
N ARG A 125 -22.87 7.94 8.95
CA ARG A 125 -23.75 7.63 7.81
C ARG A 125 -23.78 6.14 7.52
N TYR A 126 -22.62 5.51 7.38
CA TYR A 126 -22.50 4.13 6.90
C TYR A 126 -22.55 3.09 8.03
N ARG A 127 -22.25 3.50 9.27
CA ARG A 127 -22.21 2.63 10.47
C ARG A 127 -21.47 1.30 10.18
N PRO A 128 -20.22 1.35 9.71
CA PRO A 128 -19.50 0.16 9.32
C PRO A 128 -19.15 -0.69 10.55
N THR A 129 -19.03 -2.01 10.36
CA THR A 129 -18.46 -2.92 11.36
C THR A 129 -16.94 -3.03 11.22
N ALA A 130 -16.41 -2.67 10.06
CA ALA A 130 -14.99 -2.60 9.79
C ALA A 130 -14.64 -1.46 8.83
N VAL A 131 -13.42 -0.95 8.95
CA VAL A 131 -12.87 0.11 8.12
C VAL A 131 -11.52 -0.33 7.56
N LEU A 132 -11.34 -0.13 6.25
CA LEU A 132 -10.06 -0.22 5.56
C LEU A 132 -9.60 1.19 5.21
N ALA A 133 -8.42 1.59 5.68
CA ALA A 133 -7.81 2.86 5.31
C ALA A 133 -6.91 2.67 4.08
N GLY A 134 -7.07 3.50 3.06
CA GLY A 134 -6.32 3.44 1.82
C GLY A 134 -5.05 4.30 1.78
N GLY A 135 -4.56 4.76 2.93
CA GLY A 135 -3.35 5.58 3.01
C GLY A 135 -2.90 5.83 4.44
N ASN A 136 -1.62 6.14 4.61
CA ASN A 136 -1.01 6.35 5.93
C ASN A 136 -1.65 7.52 6.71
N ARG A 137 -1.79 8.69 6.07
CA ARG A 137 -2.42 9.86 6.70
C ARG A 137 -3.89 9.59 7.03
N ILE A 138 -4.61 8.89 6.15
CA ILE A 138 -6.00 8.49 6.38
C ILE A 138 -6.07 7.56 7.61
N THR A 139 -5.13 6.61 7.75
CA THR A 139 -5.05 5.72 8.91
C THR A 139 -4.90 6.53 10.21
N LEU A 140 -4.00 7.50 10.23
CA LEU A 140 -3.78 8.36 11.38
C LEU A 140 -5.04 9.17 11.74
N TYR A 141 -5.67 9.81 10.76
CA TYR A 141 -6.86 10.62 10.98
C TYR A 141 -8.07 9.77 11.39
N LEU A 142 -8.20 8.56 10.85
CA LEU A 142 -9.20 7.59 11.27
C LEU A 142 -9.04 7.24 12.77
N MET A 143 -7.83 6.89 13.20
CA MET A 143 -7.58 6.54 14.60
C MET A 143 -7.84 7.72 15.55
N LYS A 144 -7.45 8.94 15.15
CA LYS A 144 -7.79 10.15 15.92
C LYS A 144 -9.31 10.35 16.00
N THR A 145 -10.01 10.19 14.87
CA THR A 145 -11.48 10.35 14.83
C THR A 145 -12.19 9.33 15.70
N LEU A 146 -11.79 8.05 15.68
CA LEU A 146 -12.37 7.00 16.52
C LEU A 146 -12.19 7.34 18.01
N ARG A 147 -10.97 7.74 18.39
CA ARG A 147 -10.67 8.18 19.76
C ARG A 147 -11.56 9.35 20.18
N ASP A 148 -11.66 10.39 19.36
CA ASP A 148 -12.41 11.62 19.68
C ASP A 148 -13.94 11.37 19.71
N MET A 149 -14.41 10.35 18.99
CA MET A 149 -15.81 9.89 19.03
C MET A 149 -16.09 8.90 20.16
N GLY A 150 -15.07 8.41 20.88
CA GLY A 150 -15.19 7.38 21.89
C GLY A 150 -15.58 6.01 21.36
N ILE A 151 -15.28 5.73 20.06
CA ILE A 151 -15.61 4.45 19.43
C ILE A 151 -14.51 3.43 19.74
N ASP A 152 -14.92 2.29 20.28
CA ASP A 152 -13.99 1.21 20.64
C ASP A 152 -13.50 0.43 19.41
N CYS A 153 -12.19 0.28 19.34
CA CYS A 153 -11.51 -0.52 18.33
C CYS A 153 -10.76 -1.67 19.02
N PRO A 154 -11.02 -2.92 18.70
CA PRO A 154 -11.92 -3.44 17.68
C PRO A 154 -13.35 -3.73 18.19
N GLY A 155 -13.70 -3.38 19.42
CA GLY A 155 -14.98 -3.75 20.05
C GLY A 155 -16.20 -3.33 19.23
N GLU A 156 -16.23 -2.11 18.71
CA GLU A 156 -17.31 -1.59 17.87
C GLU A 156 -16.92 -1.62 16.38
N ILE A 157 -15.70 -1.21 16.05
CA ILE A 157 -15.22 -1.12 14.66
C ILE A 157 -13.84 -1.76 14.53
N SER A 158 -13.71 -2.78 13.68
CA SER A 158 -12.42 -3.32 13.26
C SER A 158 -11.71 -2.38 12.28
N VAL A 159 -10.39 -2.21 12.42
CA VAL A 159 -9.60 -1.32 11.54
C VAL A 159 -8.43 -2.06 10.93
N VAL A 160 -8.32 -1.98 9.60
CA VAL A 160 -7.09 -2.27 8.86
C VAL A 160 -6.52 -0.98 8.32
N GLY A 161 -5.30 -0.63 8.73
CA GLY A 161 -4.58 0.56 8.30
C GLY A 161 -3.71 0.31 7.06
N PHE A 162 -3.05 1.38 6.59
CA PHE A 162 -2.14 1.34 5.46
C PHE A 162 -0.86 2.13 5.78
N GLY A 163 0.31 1.54 5.46
CA GLY A 163 1.62 2.10 5.80
C GLY A 163 2.01 1.81 7.25
N ASP A 164 3.12 1.12 7.47
CA ASP A 164 3.55 0.68 8.81
C ASP A 164 4.51 1.68 9.44
N GLU A 165 3.98 2.80 9.86
CA GLU A 165 4.72 3.81 10.61
C GLU A 165 4.92 3.34 12.06
N SER A 166 6.01 3.76 12.71
CA SER A 166 6.36 3.34 14.07
C SER A 166 5.26 3.59 15.11
N TRP A 167 4.42 4.61 14.92
CA TRP A 167 3.28 4.90 15.80
C TRP A 167 2.17 3.84 15.73
N SER A 168 2.07 3.07 14.64
CA SER A 168 1.02 2.07 14.45
C SER A 168 1.08 0.91 15.46
N GLU A 169 2.26 0.63 15.97
CA GLU A 169 2.48 -0.36 17.03
C GLU A 169 2.21 0.19 18.43
N LEU A 170 2.28 1.51 18.58
CA LEU A 170 2.10 2.21 19.84
C LEU A 170 0.64 2.61 20.10
N THR A 171 -0.25 2.42 19.11
CA THR A 171 -1.69 2.63 19.32
C THR A 171 -2.27 1.60 20.29
N TYR A 172 -3.38 1.94 20.90
CA TYR A 172 -4.15 1.00 21.70
C TYR A 172 -5.55 0.86 21.12
N PRO A 173 -5.82 -0.32 20.53
CA PRO A 173 -4.94 -1.47 20.32
C PRO A 173 -3.88 -1.24 19.22
N PRO A 174 -2.79 -2.05 19.16
CA PRO A 174 -1.85 -2.03 18.03
C PRO A 174 -2.56 -2.38 16.72
N LEU A 175 -2.24 -1.61 15.65
CA LEU A 175 -2.98 -1.68 14.39
C LEU A 175 -2.59 -2.87 13.52
N THR A 176 -3.59 -3.61 13.04
CA THR A 176 -3.51 -4.46 11.86
C THR A 176 -3.33 -3.56 10.65
N ILE A 177 -2.31 -3.82 9.82
CA ILE A 177 -1.87 -2.85 8.84
C ILE A 177 -1.30 -3.50 7.58
N LEU A 178 -1.49 -2.84 6.45
CA LEU A 178 -0.84 -3.17 5.20
C LEU A 178 0.53 -2.49 5.18
N ARG A 179 1.59 -3.28 5.46
CA ARG A 179 3.00 -2.83 5.52
C ARG A 179 3.60 -2.81 4.13
N ARG A 180 4.17 -1.67 3.74
CA ARG A 180 4.90 -1.53 2.48
C ARG A 180 6.39 -1.79 2.68
N ASP A 181 7.00 -2.58 1.82
CA ASP A 181 8.47 -2.76 1.80
C ASP A 181 9.16 -1.56 1.15
N VAL A 182 9.24 -0.45 1.89
CA VAL A 182 9.90 0.78 1.44
C VAL A 182 11.40 0.55 1.22
N LYS A 183 12.03 -0.32 2.00
CA LYS A 183 13.46 -0.65 1.83
C LYS A 183 13.70 -1.39 0.53
N GLY A 184 12.89 -2.39 0.21
CA GLY A 184 12.95 -3.11 -1.06
C GLY A 184 12.66 -2.22 -2.25
N LEU A 185 11.65 -1.33 -2.16
CA LEU A 185 11.37 -0.33 -3.18
C LEU A 185 12.59 0.57 -3.44
N SER A 186 13.18 1.11 -2.37
CA SER A 186 14.34 2.01 -2.47
C SER A 186 15.56 1.29 -3.06
N ALA A 187 15.84 0.06 -2.63
CA ALA A 187 16.95 -0.73 -3.15
C ALA A 187 16.79 -1.01 -4.65
N LYS A 188 15.59 -1.37 -5.10
CA LYS A 188 15.28 -1.59 -6.52
C LYS A 188 15.44 -0.30 -7.33
N ALA A 189 14.92 0.83 -6.85
CA ALA A 189 15.02 2.11 -7.54
C ALA A 189 16.48 2.58 -7.69
N VAL A 190 17.29 2.42 -6.65
CA VAL A 190 18.73 2.72 -6.69
C VAL A 190 19.43 1.82 -7.70
N GLY A 191 19.18 0.51 -7.67
CA GLY A 191 19.76 -0.45 -8.62
C GLY A 191 19.44 -0.08 -10.06
N MET A 192 18.17 0.18 -10.39
CA MET A 192 17.72 0.61 -11.71
C MET A 192 18.38 1.91 -12.16
N LEU A 193 18.50 2.90 -11.26
CA LEU A 193 19.14 4.16 -11.59
C LEU A 193 20.63 3.98 -11.92
N PHE A 194 21.36 3.18 -11.12
CA PHE A 194 22.77 2.90 -11.39
C PHE A 194 22.98 2.14 -12.70
N GLU A 195 22.13 1.19 -13.01
CA GLU A 195 22.22 0.48 -14.29
C GLU A 195 21.95 1.43 -15.46
N LYS A 196 20.94 2.29 -15.36
CA LYS A 196 20.62 3.31 -16.36
C LYS A 196 21.76 4.32 -16.57
N ILE A 197 22.46 4.75 -15.50
CA ILE A 197 23.61 5.62 -15.58
C ILE A 197 24.76 4.94 -16.32
N ASN A 198 25.00 3.64 -16.06
CA ASN A 198 26.13 2.91 -16.61
C ASN A 198 25.91 2.44 -18.07
N THR A 199 24.69 2.08 -18.43
CA THR A 199 24.38 1.48 -19.74
C THR A 199 23.74 2.45 -20.70
N GLY A 200 23.13 3.53 -20.22
CA GLY A 200 22.32 4.46 -21.01
C GLY A 200 20.99 3.85 -21.52
N VAL A 201 20.67 2.63 -21.13
CA VAL A 201 19.48 1.89 -21.60
C VAL A 201 18.37 2.02 -20.56
N ALA A 202 17.14 2.27 -21.03
CA ALA A 202 15.95 2.16 -20.18
C ALA A 202 15.70 0.68 -19.85
N ILE A 203 15.52 0.38 -18.56
CA ILE A 203 15.21 -0.96 -18.11
C ILE A 203 13.69 -1.07 -18.09
N SER A 204 13.10 -1.39 -19.22
CA SER A 204 11.65 -1.53 -19.38
C SER A 204 11.14 -2.78 -18.65
N HIS A 205 11.08 -2.73 -17.31
CA HIS A 205 10.43 -3.77 -16.52
C HIS A 205 9.54 -3.13 -15.46
N ASP A 206 8.29 -3.57 -15.41
CA ASP A 206 7.40 -3.30 -14.29
C ASP A 206 8.03 -3.88 -13.01
N CYS A 207 8.62 -3.03 -12.20
CA CYS A 207 9.27 -3.43 -10.97
C CYS A 207 8.37 -3.08 -9.78
N TYR A 208 8.03 -4.10 -8.97
CA TYR A 208 7.15 -3.93 -7.83
C TYR A 208 7.84 -4.28 -6.53
N ALA A 209 7.53 -3.50 -5.48
CA ALA A 209 7.85 -3.83 -4.10
C ALA A 209 6.61 -4.46 -3.42
N ASP A 210 6.88 -5.30 -2.43
CA ASP A 210 5.83 -6.06 -1.77
C ASP A 210 5.05 -5.25 -0.74
N VAL A 211 3.81 -5.69 -0.49
CA VAL A 211 2.96 -5.23 0.61
C VAL A 211 2.46 -6.44 1.38
N GLU A 212 2.72 -6.43 2.69
CA GLU A 212 2.36 -7.49 3.62
C GLU A 212 1.18 -7.05 4.49
N LEU A 213 0.25 -7.97 4.80
CA LEU A 213 -0.74 -7.76 5.85
C LEU A 213 -0.15 -8.21 7.19
N VAL A 214 0.09 -7.26 8.08
CA VAL A 214 0.55 -7.51 9.45
C VAL A 214 -0.64 -7.48 10.39
N VAL A 215 -1.08 -8.64 10.83
CA VAL A 215 -2.23 -8.76 11.74
C VAL A 215 -1.79 -8.45 13.16
N ARG A 216 -2.51 -7.51 13.80
CA ARG A 216 -2.32 -7.12 15.21
C ARG A 216 -3.68 -7.17 15.93
N LYS A 217 -3.98 -6.20 16.83
CA LYS A 217 -5.14 -6.26 17.74
C LYS A 217 -6.31 -5.34 17.37
N SER A 218 -6.24 -4.60 16.26
CA SER A 218 -7.29 -3.65 15.85
C SER A 218 -8.43 -4.27 15.05
N THR A 219 -8.45 -5.58 14.92
CA THR A 219 -9.51 -6.33 14.23
C THR A 219 -10.03 -7.47 15.10
N LYS A 220 -11.31 -7.80 14.94
CA LYS A 220 -11.95 -8.96 15.56
C LYS A 220 -12.66 -9.81 14.52
N MET A 221 -12.86 -11.07 14.82
CA MET A 221 -13.78 -11.93 14.06
C MET A 221 -15.21 -11.71 14.56
N LEU A 222 -16.18 -11.75 13.63
CA LEU A 222 -17.59 -11.78 13.97
C LEU A 222 -18.09 -13.23 13.96
N ASP A 223 -18.94 -13.59 14.89
CA ASP A 223 -19.44 -14.97 15.11
C ASP A 223 -20.17 -15.59 13.89
N ASN A 224 -20.48 -14.78 12.87
CA ASN A 224 -21.11 -15.22 11.62
C ASN A 224 -20.11 -15.42 10.46
N GLY A 225 -18.81 -15.44 10.72
CA GLY A 225 -17.79 -15.71 9.70
C GLY A 225 -17.77 -17.20 9.29
N PRO A 226 -17.24 -17.55 8.10
CA PRO A 226 -17.16 -18.94 7.62
C PRO A 226 -16.32 -19.86 8.53
N PHE A 227 -15.67 -19.32 9.55
CA PHE A 227 -14.87 -20.02 10.55
C PHE A 227 -15.43 -19.89 11.97
N GLY A 228 -16.74 -19.57 12.12
CA GLY A 228 -17.43 -19.57 13.40
C GLY A 228 -17.14 -20.85 14.19
N ASP A 229 -16.75 -20.71 15.48
CA ASP A 229 -16.41 -21.75 16.46
C ASP A 229 -14.98 -22.33 16.50
N LYS A 230 -14.00 -21.73 15.84
CA LYS A 230 -12.58 -22.06 16.16
C LYS A 230 -11.78 -20.78 16.36
N ALA A 231 -11.92 -20.18 17.54
CA ALA A 231 -11.01 -19.15 18.01
C ALA A 231 -9.66 -19.77 18.40
N ALA A 232 -8.80 -19.96 17.41
CA ALA A 232 -7.36 -19.98 17.64
C ALA A 232 -6.78 -18.91 16.71
N ALA A 233 -6.01 -17.96 17.27
CA ALA A 233 -5.17 -17.11 16.45
C ALA A 233 -4.45 -18.02 15.45
N PRO A 234 -4.33 -17.67 14.16
CA PRO A 234 -3.49 -18.44 13.28
C PRO A 234 -2.07 -18.33 13.85
N ASP A 235 -1.59 -19.44 14.42
CA ASP A 235 -0.18 -19.64 14.60
C ASP A 235 0.47 -19.28 13.26
N SER A 236 1.56 -18.52 13.31
CA SER A 236 2.37 -18.22 12.14
C SER A 236 2.42 -19.48 11.28
N VAL A 237 1.79 -19.45 10.11
CA VAL A 237 1.81 -20.56 9.16
C VAL A 237 3.26 -20.67 8.72
N GLY A 238 4.02 -21.47 9.44
CA GLY A 238 5.32 -21.95 8.99
C GLY A 238 5.05 -22.79 7.76
N LEU A 239 5.47 -22.28 6.62
CA LEU A 239 5.52 -23.07 5.39
C LEU A 239 6.30 -24.38 5.69
N THR A 240 5.73 -25.50 5.33
CA THR A 240 6.46 -26.76 5.42
C THR A 240 7.70 -26.67 4.54
N LYS A 241 8.78 -27.40 4.91
CA LYS A 241 10.06 -27.38 4.17
C LYS A 241 9.90 -27.71 2.67
N GLU A 242 8.83 -28.37 2.27
CA GLU A 242 8.51 -28.67 0.87
C GLU A 242 7.90 -27.47 0.14
N GLU A 243 7.10 -26.63 0.81
CA GLU A 243 6.55 -25.41 0.23
C GLU A 243 7.61 -24.31 0.10
N GLU A 244 8.58 -24.23 1.03
CA GLU A 244 9.73 -23.33 0.88
C GLU A 244 10.58 -23.66 -0.35
N THR A 245 10.67 -24.93 -0.74
CA THR A 245 11.46 -25.35 -1.90
C THR A 245 10.73 -25.05 -3.21
N GLN A 246 9.39 -25.12 -3.25
CA GLN A 246 8.61 -24.74 -4.43
C GLN A 246 8.49 -23.23 -4.61
N THR A 247 8.45 -22.46 -3.53
CA THR A 247 8.37 -20.98 -3.59
C THR A 247 9.71 -20.38 -4.03
N LYS A 248 10.85 -20.98 -3.63
CA LYS A 248 12.20 -20.57 -4.07
C LYS A 248 12.46 -20.80 -5.57
N GLY A 249 11.69 -21.68 -6.22
CA GLY A 249 11.82 -21.98 -7.64
C GLY A 249 11.01 -21.09 -8.60
N ARG A 250 10.10 -20.27 -8.09
CA ARG A 250 9.20 -19.45 -8.93
C ARG A 250 9.35 -17.92 -8.80
N THR A 251 10.21 -17.44 -7.89
CA THR A 251 10.28 -15.98 -7.56
C THR A 251 11.44 -15.25 -8.21
N LEU A 252 12.20 -15.89 -9.12
CA LEU A 252 13.42 -15.32 -9.69
C LEU A 252 13.42 -15.24 -11.21
N GLN A 253 12.38 -14.64 -11.79
CA GLN A 253 12.48 -14.12 -13.17
C GLN A 253 11.94 -12.69 -13.18
N GLY A 254 12.84 -11.71 -13.04
CA GLY A 254 12.50 -10.35 -13.33
C GLY A 254 13.11 -9.23 -12.52
N CYS A 255 14.11 -9.42 -11.67
CA CYS A 255 14.95 -8.33 -11.13
C CYS A 255 16.11 -8.91 -10.28
N ASP A 256 16.93 -9.78 -10.90
CA ASP A 256 18.17 -10.23 -10.25
C ASP A 256 19.28 -9.17 -10.43
N LEU A 257 19.25 -8.12 -9.60
CA LEU A 257 20.33 -7.11 -9.52
C LEU A 257 21.35 -7.40 -8.40
N PHE A 258 21.29 -8.58 -7.81
CA PHE A 258 22.13 -8.95 -6.65
C PHE A 258 23.65 -9.14 -6.92
N PRO A 259 24.15 -9.44 -8.11
CA PRO A 259 25.61 -9.59 -8.29
C PRO A 259 26.40 -8.28 -8.21
N LEU A 260 25.77 -7.13 -8.48
CA LEU A 260 26.48 -5.83 -8.52
C LEU A 260 26.71 -5.20 -7.15
N TYR A 261 25.91 -5.55 -6.15
CA TYR A 261 26.02 -4.95 -4.81
C TYR A 261 27.31 -5.32 -4.06
N ARG A 262 27.91 -6.48 -4.31
CA ARG A 262 29.19 -6.89 -3.71
C ARG A 262 30.38 -6.10 -4.23
N ASN A 263 30.33 -5.60 -5.48
CA ASN A 263 31.46 -4.91 -6.06
C ASN A 263 31.49 -3.39 -5.76
N VAL A 264 30.36 -2.81 -5.33
CA VAL A 264 30.27 -1.37 -5.04
C VAL A 264 30.75 -1.05 -3.61
N LEU A 265 30.45 -1.93 -2.64
CA LEU A 265 30.89 -1.75 -1.24
C LEU A 265 32.41 -1.98 -1.07
N GLY A 266 33.04 -2.69 -1.97
CA GLY A 266 34.51 -2.91 -1.95
C GLY A 266 35.36 -1.75 -2.54
N ARG A 267 34.72 -0.70 -3.07
CA ARG A 267 35.42 0.47 -3.65
C ARG A 267 35.26 1.78 -2.86
N ILE A 268 34.56 1.73 -1.73
CA ILE A 268 34.31 2.91 -0.85
C ILE A 268 34.97 2.74 0.52
N ALA A 269 35.76 1.69 0.70
CA ALA A 269 36.61 1.51 1.89
C ALA A 269 38.08 1.85 1.56
#